data_11946228ed8a1eb8482a2fddc8478bce
#
_entry.id   11946228ed8a1eb8482a2fddc8478bce
#
_cell.length_a   1.000
_cell.length_b   1.000
_cell.length_c   1.000
_cell.angle_alpha   90.00
_cell.angle_beta   90.00
_cell.angle_gamma   90.00
#
_symmetry.space_group_name_H-M   'P 1'
#
loop_
_entity.id
_entity.type
_entity.pdbx_description
1 polymer ?
#
loop_
_entity_poly.entity_id
_entity_poly.type
_entity_poly.pdbx_seq_one_letter_code
_entity_poly.pdbx_strand_id
1 'polypeptide(L)'
;MSTTDQLVVIPEVPGILTSQEVQLTADSLVGLQRENGMIPWFDGGHCDPWNHVEAAMALSVCGRFKEAEMAYNWLADVQLGDGSWFNYYLDHSIKDARLDTNVCAYIAAGLWHHSLITGSDEILQR
;
A
#
# COMPACT_ATOMS: atom_id res chain seq x y z
N MET A 1 -12.23 -8.01 -23.13
CA MET A 1 -10.78 -7.89 -23.34
C MET A 1 -10.09 -8.73 -22.28
N SER A 2 -9.29 -9.68 -22.72
CA SER A 2 -8.58 -10.62 -21.85
C SER A 2 -7.60 -9.84 -20.97
N THR A 3 -7.86 -9.79 -19.66
CA THR A 3 -6.84 -9.50 -18.66
C THR A 3 -5.80 -10.60 -18.78
N THR A 4 -4.68 -10.29 -19.37
CA THR A 4 -3.49 -11.14 -19.31
C THR A 4 -3.19 -11.34 -17.85
N ASP A 5 -3.43 -12.54 -17.31
CA ASP A 5 -2.91 -12.95 -16.01
C ASP A 5 -1.38 -12.80 -16.11
N GLN A 6 -0.86 -11.67 -15.68
CA GLN A 6 0.57 -11.50 -15.52
C GLN A 6 1.00 -12.50 -14.46
N LEU A 7 1.73 -13.51 -14.89
CA LEU A 7 2.33 -14.49 -14.00
C LEU A 7 3.33 -13.74 -13.12
N VAL A 8 2.90 -13.42 -11.90
CA VAL A 8 3.75 -12.77 -10.91
C VAL A 8 4.67 -13.83 -10.31
N VAL A 9 5.96 -13.65 -10.48
CA VAL A 9 6.97 -14.49 -9.82
C VAL A 9 7.14 -13.98 -8.40
N ILE A 10 6.67 -14.75 -7.42
CA ILE A 10 6.81 -14.40 -6.01
C ILE A 10 8.27 -14.58 -5.60
N PRO A 11 8.91 -13.57 -5.00
CA PRO A 11 10.31 -13.67 -4.59
C PRO A 11 10.49 -14.70 -3.47
N GLU A 12 11.64 -15.37 -3.50
CA GLU A 12 12.05 -16.28 -2.44
C GLU A 12 13.57 -16.22 -2.23
N VAL A 13 14.01 -16.60 -1.03
CA VAL A 13 15.43 -16.77 -0.69
C VAL A 13 15.61 -18.21 -0.21
N PRO A 14 16.24 -19.10 -1.01
CA PRO A 14 16.35 -20.50 -0.68
C PRO A 14 16.94 -20.74 0.73
N GLY A 15 16.23 -21.54 1.54
CA GLY A 15 16.63 -21.86 2.91
C GLY A 15 16.41 -20.78 3.96
N ILE A 16 15.87 -19.60 3.56
CA ILE A 16 15.63 -18.46 4.47
C ILE A 16 14.17 -18.04 4.42
N LEU A 17 13.63 -17.79 3.22
CA LEU A 17 12.28 -17.29 3.01
C LEU A 17 11.68 -17.96 1.76
N THR A 18 10.59 -18.65 1.94
CA THR A 18 9.87 -19.31 0.84
C THR A 18 8.84 -18.37 0.21
N SER A 19 8.52 -18.59 -1.06
CA SER A 19 7.43 -17.88 -1.74
C SER A 19 6.08 -18.04 -1.02
N GLN A 20 5.85 -19.17 -0.35
CA GLN A 20 4.67 -19.40 0.47
C GLN A 20 4.62 -18.50 1.70
N GLU A 21 5.73 -18.30 2.40
CA GLU A 21 5.80 -17.38 3.56
C GLU A 21 5.58 -15.92 3.13
N VAL A 22 6.09 -15.55 1.95
CA VAL A 22 5.82 -14.22 1.36
C VAL A 22 4.32 -14.05 1.07
N GLN A 23 3.66 -15.06 0.50
CA GLN A 23 2.21 -15.04 0.25
C GLN A 23 1.40 -14.96 1.54
N LEU A 24 1.77 -15.71 2.59
CA LEU A 24 1.10 -15.63 3.89
C LEU A 24 1.21 -14.24 4.50
N THR A 25 2.33 -13.54 4.30
CA THR A 25 2.48 -12.14 4.72
C THR A 25 1.52 -11.24 3.95
N ALA A 26 1.41 -11.41 2.63
CA ALA A 26 0.43 -10.65 1.83
C ALA A 26 -1.01 -10.92 2.29
N ASP A 27 -1.37 -12.18 2.57
CA ASP A 27 -2.70 -12.54 3.07
C ASP A 27 -2.99 -11.88 4.42
N SER A 28 -1.98 -11.76 5.30
CA SER A 28 -2.08 -11.05 6.57
C SER A 28 -2.35 -9.54 6.37
N LEU A 29 -1.66 -8.91 5.42
CA LEU A 29 -1.90 -7.50 5.06
C LEU A 29 -3.31 -7.28 4.51
N VAL A 30 -3.78 -8.16 3.63
CA VAL A 30 -5.16 -8.14 3.10
C VAL A 30 -6.18 -8.29 4.23
N GLY A 31 -5.91 -9.18 5.20
CA GLY A 31 -6.77 -9.36 6.37
C GLY A 31 -6.86 -8.13 7.28
N LEU A 32 -5.83 -7.28 7.31
CA LEU A 32 -5.83 -6.02 8.06
C LEU A 32 -6.49 -4.87 7.28
N GLN A 33 -6.47 -4.92 5.95
CA GLN A 33 -6.97 -3.83 5.11
C GLN A 33 -8.45 -3.55 5.36
N ARG A 34 -8.78 -2.27 5.57
CA ARG A 34 -10.16 -1.80 5.75
C ARG A 34 -10.87 -1.67 4.40
N GLU A 35 -12.20 -1.60 4.44
CA GLU A 35 -13.03 -1.44 3.23
C GLU A 35 -12.68 -0.18 2.42
N ASN A 36 -12.23 0.88 3.10
CA ASN A 36 -11.78 2.12 2.47
C ASN A 36 -10.36 2.04 1.88
N GLY A 37 -9.66 0.92 2.05
CA GLY A 37 -8.30 0.70 1.55
C GLY A 37 -7.19 0.95 2.58
N MET A 38 -7.47 1.55 3.73
CA MET A 38 -6.48 1.78 4.79
C MET A 38 -5.91 0.47 5.33
N ILE A 39 -4.59 0.41 5.51
CA ILE A 39 -3.90 -0.72 6.14
C ILE A 39 -3.31 -0.24 7.47
N PRO A 40 -3.94 -0.57 8.62
CA PRO A 40 -3.42 -0.20 9.93
C PRO A 40 -2.22 -1.06 10.35
N TRP A 41 -1.45 -0.62 11.34
CA TRP A 41 -0.34 -1.38 11.90
C TRP A 41 -0.77 -2.72 12.50
N PHE A 42 -1.97 -2.76 13.07
CA PHE A 42 -2.60 -3.93 13.66
C PHE A 42 -4.11 -3.74 13.68
N ASP A 43 -4.86 -4.79 13.95
CA ASP A 43 -6.32 -4.70 13.98
C ASP A 43 -6.82 -3.68 15.01
N GLY A 44 -7.65 -2.74 14.56
CA GLY A 44 -8.12 -1.60 15.36
C GLY A 44 -7.07 -0.52 15.64
N GLY A 45 -5.87 -0.65 15.10
CA GLY A 45 -4.76 0.28 15.28
C GLY A 45 -4.77 1.49 14.33
N HIS A 46 -3.74 2.31 14.50
CA HIS A 46 -3.51 3.46 13.62
C HIS A 46 -2.76 3.07 12.36
N CYS A 47 -2.82 3.95 11.38
CA CYS A 47 -2.09 3.90 10.13
C CYS A 47 -1.28 5.19 9.96
N ASP A 48 -0.05 5.09 9.48
CA ASP A 48 0.70 6.21 8.92
C ASP A 48 0.97 5.97 7.44
N PRO A 49 1.11 7.02 6.63
CA PRO A 49 1.30 6.87 5.20
C PRO A 49 2.59 6.13 4.81
N TRP A 50 3.65 6.23 5.58
CA TRP A 50 4.91 5.53 5.29
C TRP A 50 4.75 4.01 5.33
N ASN A 51 4.36 3.46 6.49
CA ASN A 51 4.17 2.01 6.62
C ASN A 51 3.04 1.49 5.73
N HIS A 52 2.02 2.31 5.51
CA HIS A 52 0.94 1.99 4.58
C HIS A 52 1.44 1.80 3.14
N VAL A 53 2.33 2.68 2.66
CA VAL A 53 2.96 2.55 1.34
C VAL A 53 3.83 1.30 1.27
N GLU A 54 4.61 0.98 2.30
CA GLU A 54 5.41 -0.24 2.33
C GLU A 54 4.53 -1.50 2.24
N ALA A 55 3.42 -1.52 2.96
CA ALA A 55 2.43 -2.60 2.85
C ALA A 55 1.82 -2.69 1.43
N ALA A 56 1.49 -1.55 0.81
CA ALA A 56 0.98 -1.52 -0.57
C ALA A 56 2.03 -2.00 -1.58
N MET A 57 3.31 -1.66 -1.39
CA MET A 57 4.41 -2.16 -2.22
C MET A 57 4.55 -3.68 -2.08
N ALA A 58 4.46 -4.22 -0.87
CA ALA A 58 4.49 -5.66 -0.62
C ALA A 58 3.31 -6.38 -1.30
N LEU A 59 2.10 -5.81 -1.25
CA LEU A 59 0.94 -6.31 -1.96
C LEU A 59 1.16 -6.34 -3.49
N SER A 60 1.76 -5.28 -4.06
CA SER A 60 2.09 -5.23 -5.48
C SER A 60 3.08 -6.32 -5.89
N VAL A 61 4.14 -6.54 -5.10
CA VAL A 61 5.13 -7.62 -5.32
C VAL A 61 4.49 -9.00 -5.30
N CYS A 62 3.47 -9.20 -4.48
CA CYS A 62 2.75 -10.46 -4.35
C CYS A 62 1.59 -10.63 -5.36
N GLY A 63 1.43 -9.69 -6.30
CA GLY A 63 0.36 -9.75 -7.31
C GLY A 63 -1.03 -9.37 -6.77
N ARG A 64 -1.12 -8.85 -5.54
CA ARG A 64 -2.36 -8.36 -4.93
C ARG A 64 -2.66 -6.93 -5.42
N PHE A 65 -2.74 -6.74 -6.74
CA PHE A 65 -2.83 -5.42 -7.36
C PHE A 65 -4.08 -4.65 -6.95
N LYS A 66 -5.22 -5.33 -6.84
CA LYS A 66 -6.47 -4.70 -6.42
C LYS A 66 -6.35 -4.10 -5.02
N GLU A 67 -5.79 -4.84 -4.08
CA GLU A 67 -5.60 -4.40 -2.70
C GLU A 67 -4.55 -3.29 -2.61
N ALA A 68 -3.49 -3.36 -3.41
CA ALA A 68 -2.51 -2.28 -3.52
C ALA A 68 -3.15 -0.99 -4.08
N GLU A 69 -3.95 -1.08 -5.13
CA GLU A 69 -4.68 0.05 -5.69
C GLU A 69 -5.68 0.66 -4.70
N MET A 70 -6.39 -0.17 -3.93
CA MET A 70 -7.26 0.31 -2.85
C MET A 70 -6.46 1.11 -1.81
N ALA A 71 -5.25 0.66 -1.46
CA ALA A 71 -4.39 1.36 -0.53
C ALA A 71 -3.92 2.72 -1.06
N TYR A 72 -3.54 2.80 -2.32
CA TYR A 72 -3.14 4.07 -2.96
C TYR A 72 -4.34 5.01 -3.16
N ASN A 73 -5.51 4.49 -3.49
CA ASN A 73 -6.73 5.30 -3.59
C ASN A 73 -7.11 5.91 -2.23
N TRP A 74 -6.97 5.17 -1.14
CA TRP A 74 -7.18 5.72 0.20
C TRP A 74 -6.22 6.89 0.48
N LEU A 75 -4.94 6.79 0.11
CA LEU A 75 -3.99 7.91 0.24
C LEU A 75 -4.44 9.14 -0.55
N ALA A 76 -4.94 8.95 -1.78
CA ALA A 76 -5.47 10.05 -2.57
C ALA A 76 -6.71 10.69 -1.91
N ASP A 77 -7.59 9.88 -1.32
CA ASP A 77 -8.81 10.35 -0.66
C ASP A 77 -8.53 11.15 0.63
N VAL A 78 -7.44 10.85 1.34
CA VAL A 78 -7.06 11.56 2.58
C VAL A 78 -5.97 12.62 2.39
N GLN A 79 -5.52 12.86 1.16
CA GLN A 79 -4.54 13.90 0.84
C GLN A 79 -5.11 15.29 1.16
N LEU A 80 -4.31 16.10 1.82
CA LEU A 80 -4.67 17.48 2.14
C LEU A 80 -4.58 18.39 0.89
N GLY A 81 -5.26 19.53 0.95
CA GLY A 81 -5.31 20.46 -0.18
C GLY A 81 -3.97 21.07 -0.60
N ASP A 82 -2.94 20.98 0.25
CA ASP A 82 -1.56 21.38 -0.05
C ASP A 82 -0.69 20.20 -0.55
N GLY A 83 -1.28 19.01 -0.72
CA GLY A 83 -0.60 17.81 -1.20
C GLY A 83 0.08 16.99 -0.10
N SER A 84 -0.05 17.35 1.17
CA SER A 84 0.53 16.63 2.31
C SER A 84 -0.44 15.63 2.93
N TRP A 85 0.06 14.88 3.93
CA TRP A 85 -0.69 13.94 4.75
C TRP A 85 -0.37 14.11 6.22
N PHE A 86 -1.36 13.84 7.09
CA PHE A 86 -1.13 13.76 8.53
C PHE A 86 -0.27 12.54 8.91
N ASN A 87 0.36 12.60 10.08
CA ASN A 87 1.21 11.51 10.55
C ASN A 87 0.44 10.23 10.84
N TYR A 88 -0.67 10.31 11.58
CA TYR A 88 -1.42 9.12 12.00
C TYR A 88 -2.92 9.27 11.82
N TYR A 89 -3.49 8.26 11.22
CA TYR A 89 -4.92 8.08 10.97
C TYR A 89 -5.49 6.95 11.81
N LEU A 90 -6.74 7.09 12.22
CA LEU A 90 -7.62 6.01 12.65
C LEU A 90 -8.68 5.80 11.56
N ASP A 91 -9.49 4.75 11.69
CA ASP A 91 -10.44 4.35 10.64
C ASP A 91 -11.35 5.52 10.18
N HIS A 92 -11.83 6.34 11.13
CA HIS A 92 -12.74 7.46 10.88
C HIS A 92 -12.31 8.78 11.51
N SER A 93 -11.04 8.92 11.92
CA SER A 93 -10.54 10.12 12.58
C SER A 93 -9.03 10.29 12.41
N ILE A 94 -8.53 11.44 12.81
CA ILE A 94 -7.09 11.75 12.80
C ILE A 94 -6.55 11.55 14.22
N LYS A 95 -5.53 10.73 14.36
CA LYS A 95 -4.84 10.51 15.64
C LYS A 95 -3.74 11.54 15.90
N ASP A 96 -3.02 11.93 14.86
CA ASP A 96 -1.94 12.92 14.91
C ASP A 96 -1.93 13.75 13.64
N ALA A 97 -2.30 15.03 13.76
CA ALA A 97 -2.40 15.98 12.66
C ALA A 97 -1.09 16.70 12.34
N ARG A 98 0.03 16.33 12.96
CA ARG A 98 1.34 16.87 12.58
C ARG A 98 1.72 16.38 11.18
N LEU A 99 2.60 17.11 10.53
CA LEU A 99 3.14 16.79 9.20
C LEU A 99 4.60 16.40 9.34
N ASP A 100 5.00 15.40 8.56
CA ASP A 100 6.39 14.95 8.44
C ASP A 100 6.76 14.82 6.97
N THR A 101 7.85 15.47 6.57
CA THR A 101 8.29 15.49 5.16
C THR A 101 8.68 14.12 4.65
N ASN A 102 9.25 13.24 5.49
CA ASN A 102 9.61 11.89 5.08
C ASN A 102 8.35 11.05 4.80
N VAL A 103 7.34 11.16 5.67
CA VAL A 103 6.05 10.50 5.50
C VAL A 103 5.41 10.90 4.18
N CYS A 104 5.35 12.21 3.90
CA CYS A 104 4.75 12.72 2.66
C CYS A 104 5.56 12.34 1.40
N ALA A 105 6.88 12.42 1.45
CA ALA A 105 7.74 12.15 0.30
C ALA A 105 7.76 10.67 -0.10
N TYR A 106 7.61 9.76 0.85
CA TYR A 106 7.71 8.32 0.60
C TYR A 106 6.57 7.76 -0.26
N ILE A 107 5.43 8.43 -0.28
CA ILE A 107 4.27 8.03 -1.09
C ILE A 107 4.62 7.98 -2.58
N ALA A 108 5.43 8.92 -3.07
CA ALA A 108 5.88 8.93 -4.46
C ALA A 108 6.69 7.67 -4.83
N ALA A 109 7.50 7.15 -3.91
CA ALA A 109 8.25 5.92 -4.14
C ALA A 109 7.34 4.70 -4.36
N GLY A 110 6.30 4.57 -3.54
CA GLY A 110 5.32 3.49 -3.67
C GLY A 110 4.50 3.57 -4.95
N LEU A 111 4.01 4.75 -5.31
CA LEU A 111 3.26 4.98 -6.55
C LEU A 111 4.11 4.63 -7.79
N TRP A 112 5.36 5.08 -7.82
CA TRP A 112 6.29 4.76 -8.90
C TRP A 112 6.57 3.25 -8.99
N HIS A 113 6.80 2.60 -7.86
CA HIS A 113 6.99 1.15 -7.78
C HIS A 113 5.78 0.39 -8.34
N HIS A 114 4.57 0.78 -7.97
CA HIS A 114 3.34 0.15 -8.46
C HIS A 114 3.20 0.33 -9.98
N SER A 115 3.45 1.54 -10.50
CA SER A 115 3.43 1.83 -11.94
C SER A 115 4.44 0.96 -12.70
N LEU A 116 5.66 0.79 -12.19
CA LEU A 116 6.68 -0.07 -12.82
C LEU A 116 6.25 -1.54 -12.87
N ILE A 117 5.60 -2.06 -11.83
CA ILE A 117 5.16 -3.46 -11.79
C ILE A 117 3.96 -3.70 -12.69
N THR A 118 2.97 -2.81 -12.67
CA THR A 118 1.71 -2.98 -13.40
C THR A 118 1.79 -2.50 -14.85
N GLY A 119 2.75 -1.64 -15.17
CA GLY A 119 2.84 -0.95 -16.47
C GLY A 119 1.73 0.08 -16.67
N SER A 120 1.03 0.49 -15.62
CA SER A 120 -0.07 1.47 -15.65
C SER A 120 0.29 2.74 -14.92
N ASP A 121 0.02 3.89 -15.52
CA ASP A 121 0.23 5.21 -14.94
C ASP A 121 -1.06 5.80 -14.33
N GLU A 122 -2.16 5.06 -14.33
CA GLU A 122 -3.46 5.56 -13.87
C GLU A 122 -3.42 6.08 -12.43
N ILE A 123 -2.69 5.38 -11.55
CA ILE A 123 -2.57 5.75 -10.14
C ILE A 123 -1.72 7.03 -9.94
N LEU A 124 -0.83 7.35 -10.89
CA LEU A 124 0.02 8.55 -10.82
C LEU A 124 -0.72 9.84 -11.22
N GLN A 125 -1.92 9.71 -11.80
CA GLN A 125 -2.69 10.84 -12.33
C GLN A 125 -3.77 11.33 -11.36
N ARG A 126 -3.87 10.74 -10.19
CA ARG A 126 -4.81 11.11 -9.13
C ARG A 126 -4.15 11.98 -8.09
#